data_872f5e5036a0f59511da8a70a61a5776
#
_entry.id   872f5e5036a0f59511da8a70a61a5776
#
_cell.length_a   1.000
_cell.length_b   1.000
_cell.length_c   1.000
_cell.angle_alpha   90.00
_cell.angle_beta   90.00
_cell.angle_gamma   90.00
#
_symmetry.space_group_name_H-M   'P 1'
#
loop_
_entity.id
_entity.type
_entity.pdbx_description
1 polymer ?
#
loop_
_entity_poly.entity_id
_entity_poly.type
_entity_poly.pdbx_seq_one_letter_code
_entity_poly.pdbx_strand_id
1 'polypeptide(L)'
;MRYQRTTGLMLSQMQELVARVAVALPALWSKKIGRPKVCGLYRAVEMACMYLRHNGTEEFLGDVQGFSQSPVSRIVTTLVPVVKAVLTEFVPDAQHAIEWVKGRVCRLVDGTIRPCWPYARHPELWSRKHGTTGFCAQLVSLLGCSAVYVSDPLPGKTHDAKAFTETPVAKIVEHSGGGIGDKGYQGCQGMITPRKKPPRGELSKTDNESNAKISALRAPVERLVAHFKSWRIFHTDYRRPYATYQEAYDAARGLFFFSIIWGFE
;
A
#
# COMPACT_ATOMS: atom_id res chain seq x y z
N MET A 1 18.80 12.56 -3.15
CA MET A 1 18.82 11.13 -2.73
C MET A 1 18.59 10.88 -1.22
N ARG A 2 19.00 11.74 -0.29
CA ARG A 2 18.73 11.54 1.15
C ARG A 2 17.24 11.58 1.50
N TYR A 3 16.46 12.44 0.85
CA TYR A 3 15.03 12.60 1.08
C TYR A 3 14.24 11.32 0.79
N GLN A 4 14.49 10.64 -0.33
CA GLN A 4 13.80 9.39 -0.66
C GLN A 4 13.93 8.29 0.41
N ARG A 5 15.02 8.27 1.18
CA ARG A 5 15.21 7.27 2.24
C ARG A 5 14.41 7.58 3.51
N THR A 6 14.26 8.84 3.87
CA THR A 6 13.58 9.26 5.11
C THR A 6 12.08 9.41 4.95
N THR A 7 11.63 10.07 3.88
CA THR A 7 10.21 10.35 3.64
C THR A 7 9.57 9.49 2.55
N GLY A 8 10.39 8.83 1.72
CA GLY A 8 9.91 8.12 0.52
C GLY A 8 9.62 9.03 -0.67
N LEU A 9 9.88 10.34 -0.56
CA LEU A 9 9.57 11.35 -1.56
C LEU A 9 10.83 12.10 -2.00
N MET A 10 10.89 12.56 -3.24
CA MET A 10 11.87 13.53 -3.71
C MET A 10 11.60 14.91 -3.10
N LEU A 11 12.58 15.81 -3.13
CA LEU A 11 12.41 17.17 -2.58
C LEU A 11 11.24 17.91 -3.23
N SER A 12 11.12 17.87 -4.55
CA SER A 12 10.01 18.50 -5.28
C SER A 12 8.65 17.91 -4.90
N GLN A 13 8.56 16.58 -4.76
CA GLN A 13 7.35 15.92 -4.29
C GLN A 13 7.00 16.33 -2.85
N MET A 14 7.99 16.45 -1.99
CA MET A 14 7.77 16.89 -0.61
C MET A 14 7.29 18.34 -0.55
N GLN A 15 7.85 19.23 -1.38
CA GLN A 15 7.41 20.63 -1.48
C GLN A 15 5.96 20.72 -1.98
N GLU A 16 5.61 19.97 -3.00
CA GLU A 16 4.24 19.90 -3.52
C GLU A 16 3.27 19.37 -2.47
N LEU A 17 3.61 18.28 -1.78
CA LEU A 17 2.77 17.75 -0.70
C LEU A 17 2.54 18.78 0.40
N VAL A 18 3.59 19.53 0.82
CA VAL A 18 3.46 20.58 1.83
C VAL A 18 2.55 21.70 1.34
N ALA A 19 2.66 22.11 0.07
CA ALA A 19 1.78 23.13 -0.52
C ALA A 19 0.31 22.70 -0.50
N ARG A 20 0.01 21.45 -0.90
CA ARG A 20 -1.35 20.87 -0.85
C ARG A 20 -1.90 20.81 0.58
N VAL A 21 -1.09 20.35 1.52
CA VAL A 21 -1.47 20.30 2.94
C VAL A 21 -1.69 21.72 3.49
N ALA A 22 -0.90 22.71 3.10
CA ALA A 22 -1.08 24.11 3.52
C ALA A 22 -2.42 24.68 3.07
N VAL A 23 -2.87 24.35 1.87
CA VAL A 23 -4.19 24.75 1.35
C VAL A 23 -5.33 24.06 2.13
N ALA A 24 -5.17 22.78 2.44
CA ALA A 24 -6.19 22.00 3.15
C ALA A 24 -6.30 22.32 4.65
N LEU A 25 -5.26 22.91 5.25
CA LEU A 25 -5.16 23.18 6.70
C LEU A 25 -5.06 24.66 7.11
N PRO A 26 -5.63 25.64 6.41
CA PRO A 26 -5.34 27.04 6.67
C PRO A 26 -5.71 27.49 8.10
N ALA A 27 -6.82 26.99 8.66
CA ALA A 27 -7.32 27.40 9.97
C ALA A 27 -6.68 26.64 11.15
N LEU A 28 -6.29 25.38 10.95
CA LEU A 28 -5.78 24.53 12.04
C LEU A 28 -4.30 24.79 12.36
N TRP A 29 -3.50 25.17 11.36
CA TRP A 29 -2.06 25.35 11.54
C TRP A 29 -1.67 26.80 11.84
N SER A 30 -2.48 27.78 11.41
CA SER A 30 -2.22 29.20 11.58
C SER A 30 -2.80 29.84 12.83
N LYS A 31 -3.50 29.10 13.70
CA LYS A 31 -4.08 29.64 14.94
C LYS A 31 -3.00 30.27 15.80
N LYS A 32 -3.09 31.58 15.99
CA LYS A 32 -2.20 32.39 16.85
C LYS A 32 -2.54 32.31 18.33
N ILE A 33 -3.71 31.75 18.69
CA ILE A 33 -4.21 31.70 20.08
C ILE A 33 -3.85 30.32 20.65
N GLY A 34 -3.18 30.30 21.81
CA GLY A 34 -2.77 29.12 22.54
C GLY A 34 -1.26 28.84 22.45
N ARG A 35 -0.82 27.67 22.94
CA ARG A 35 0.60 27.27 22.93
C ARG A 35 1.11 27.19 21.49
N PRO A 36 2.28 27.80 21.18
CA PRO A 36 2.88 27.74 19.85
C PRO A 36 3.02 26.30 19.33
N LYS A 37 2.90 26.10 18.03
CA LYS A 37 3.21 24.80 17.41
C LYS A 37 4.68 24.47 17.63
N VAL A 38 4.96 23.23 17.89
CA VAL A 38 6.32 22.75 18.19
C VAL A 38 7.26 22.91 16.99
N CYS A 39 6.70 22.88 15.76
CA CYS A 39 7.46 23.07 14.52
C CYS A 39 6.59 23.67 13.42
N GLY A 40 7.24 24.18 12.36
CA GLY A 40 6.59 24.63 11.13
C GLY A 40 5.90 23.49 10.37
N LEU A 41 5.01 23.86 9.45
CA LEU A 41 4.20 22.90 8.67
C LEU A 41 5.06 21.90 7.89
N TYR A 42 6.11 22.38 7.23
CA TYR A 42 7.01 21.52 6.45
C TYR A 42 7.55 20.35 7.30
N ARG A 43 8.10 20.67 8.47
CA ARG A 43 8.68 19.67 9.38
C ARG A 43 7.62 18.74 9.96
N ALA A 44 6.40 19.22 10.16
CA ALA A 44 5.29 18.40 10.62
C ALA A 44 4.83 17.40 9.54
N VAL A 45 4.71 17.84 8.28
CA VAL A 45 4.39 16.96 7.14
C VAL A 45 5.51 15.94 6.91
N GLU A 46 6.78 16.39 6.99
CA GLU A 46 7.94 15.49 6.94
C GLU A 46 7.85 14.38 8.00
N MET A 47 7.51 14.73 9.24
CA MET A 47 7.35 13.77 10.34
C MET A 47 6.20 12.79 10.09
N ALA A 48 5.07 13.23 9.53
CA ALA A 48 3.97 12.35 9.15
C ALA A 48 4.39 11.37 8.03
N CYS A 49 5.15 11.86 7.03
CA CYS A 49 5.74 10.99 6.00
C CYS A 49 6.74 10.00 6.58
N MET A 50 7.62 10.43 7.48
CA MET A 50 8.57 9.53 8.17
C MET A 50 7.83 8.45 8.98
N TYR A 51 6.75 8.81 9.67
CA TYR A 51 5.92 7.85 10.38
C TYR A 51 5.37 6.79 9.43
N LEU A 52 4.73 7.17 8.34
CA LEU A 52 4.14 6.26 7.36
C LEU A 52 5.22 5.45 6.62
N ARG A 53 6.38 6.06 6.36
CA ARG A 53 7.51 5.42 5.66
C ARG A 53 8.21 4.37 6.50
N HIS A 54 8.44 4.64 7.78
CA HIS A 54 9.27 3.80 8.65
C HIS A 54 8.47 3.01 9.69
N ASN A 55 7.22 3.40 9.94
CA ASN A 55 6.40 2.84 11.02
C ASN A 55 7.17 2.79 12.36
N GLY A 56 7.98 3.83 12.62
CA GLY A 56 8.70 4.00 13.87
C GLY A 56 7.75 4.32 15.03
N THR A 57 8.20 4.09 16.26
CA THR A 57 7.45 4.57 17.43
C THR A 57 7.44 6.11 17.47
N GLU A 58 6.40 6.68 18.06
CA GLU A 58 6.31 8.14 18.20
C GLU A 58 7.43 8.70 19.07
N GLU A 59 7.92 7.92 20.05
CA GLU A 59 9.10 8.23 20.86
C GLU A 59 10.36 8.32 20.00
N PHE A 60 10.63 7.27 19.20
CA PHE A 60 11.77 7.26 18.27
C PHE A 60 11.75 8.44 17.31
N LEU A 61 10.60 8.76 16.74
CA LEU A 61 10.45 9.92 15.85
C LEU A 61 10.68 11.23 16.61
N GLY A 62 10.26 11.29 17.89
CA GLY A 62 10.50 12.40 18.76
C GLY A 62 11.99 12.61 19.01
N ASP A 63 12.71 11.57 19.37
CA ASP A 63 14.15 11.62 19.61
C ASP A 63 14.93 12.08 18.38
N VAL A 64 14.60 11.50 17.19
CA VAL A 64 15.23 11.89 15.91
C VAL A 64 14.97 13.36 15.57
N GLN A 65 13.79 13.87 15.91
CA GLN A 65 13.36 15.23 15.57
C GLN A 65 13.57 16.25 16.69
N GLY A 66 14.04 15.84 17.85
CA GLY A 66 14.24 16.70 19.02
C GLY A 66 12.92 17.11 19.70
N PHE A 67 11.92 16.23 19.72
CA PHE A 67 10.61 16.43 20.36
C PHE A 67 10.30 15.32 21.34
N SER A 68 9.44 15.61 22.33
CA SER A 68 8.83 14.52 23.10
C SER A 68 7.74 13.80 22.30
N GLN A 69 7.35 12.60 22.73
CA GLN A 69 6.35 11.76 22.06
C GLN A 69 4.99 12.48 21.83
N SER A 70 4.53 13.24 22.81
CA SER A 70 3.19 13.84 22.80
C SER A 70 2.93 14.84 21.63
N PRO A 71 3.86 15.75 21.26
CA PRO A 71 3.77 16.53 20.02
C PRO A 71 3.73 15.66 18.75
N VAL A 72 4.56 14.61 18.68
CA VAL A 72 4.60 13.68 17.54
C VAL A 72 3.25 13.02 17.36
N SER A 73 2.67 12.49 18.43
CA SER A 73 1.33 11.86 18.40
C SER A 73 0.26 12.82 17.86
N ARG A 74 0.27 14.06 18.30
CA ARG A 74 -0.66 15.09 17.79
C ARG A 74 -0.44 15.41 16.32
N ILE A 75 0.81 15.52 15.88
CA ILE A 75 1.15 15.76 14.48
C ILE A 75 0.64 14.61 13.61
N VAL A 76 0.96 13.37 13.96
CA VAL A 76 0.53 12.19 13.22
C VAL A 76 -1.01 12.10 13.17
N THR A 77 -1.68 12.26 14.30
CA THR A 77 -3.16 12.21 14.38
C THR A 77 -3.82 13.31 13.54
N THR A 78 -3.22 14.51 13.47
CA THR A 78 -3.78 15.62 12.70
C THR A 78 -3.46 15.52 11.21
N LEU A 79 -2.23 15.15 10.85
CA LEU A 79 -1.79 15.24 9.46
C LEU A 79 -2.04 14.00 8.61
N VAL A 80 -2.10 12.81 9.20
CA VAL A 80 -2.38 11.59 8.42
C VAL A 80 -3.72 11.66 7.68
N PRO A 81 -4.84 12.09 8.30
CA PRO A 81 -6.10 12.29 7.59
C PRO A 81 -6.01 13.34 6.47
N VAL A 82 -5.24 14.41 6.68
CA VAL A 82 -5.06 15.46 5.67
C VAL A 82 -4.21 14.97 4.50
N VAL A 83 -3.12 14.27 4.76
CA VAL A 83 -2.30 13.63 3.71
C VAL A 83 -3.15 12.67 2.89
N LYS A 84 -4.00 11.85 3.53
CA LYS A 84 -4.99 11.03 2.82
C LYS A 84 -5.85 11.89 1.88
N ALA A 85 -6.47 12.94 2.40
CA ALA A 85 -7.42 13.76 1.64
C ALA A 85 -6.78 14.42 0.42
N VAL A 86 -5.58 15.04 0.58
CA VAL A 86 -4.90 15.76 -0.51
C VAL A 86 -4.25 14.83 -1.54
N LEU A 87 -4.12 13.54 -1.24
CA LEU A 87 -3.54 12.54 -2.15
C LEU A 87 -4.56 11.56 -2.72
N THR A 88 -5.85 11.71 -2.42
CA THR A 88 -6.91 10.82 -2.92
C THR A 88 -6.95 10.80 -4.45
N GLU A 89 -6.71 11.91 -5.12
CA GLU A 89 -6.70 12.02 -6.58
C GLU A 89 -5.60 11.19 -7.28
N PHE A 90 -4.50 10.88 -6.56
CA PHE A 90 -3.41 10.05 -7.09
C PHE A 90 -3.68 8.55 -6.95
N VAL A 91 -4.69 8.16 -6.19
CA VAL A 91 -5.02 6.74 -5.99
C VAL A 91 -6.00 6.31 -7.07
N PRO A 92 -5.59 5.47 -8.03
CA PRO A 92 -6.49 4.98 -9.07
C PRO A 92 -7.69 4.24 -8.46
N ASP A 93 -8.89 4.65 -8.80
CA ASP A 93 -10.09 3.88 -8.54
C ASP A 93 -10.24 2.72 -9.55
N ALA A 94 -11.30 1.93 -9.40
CA ALA A 94 -11.55 0.78 -10.27
C ALA A 94 -11.76 1.20 -11.74
N GLN A 95 -12.43 2.33 -11.98
CA GLN A 95 -12.74 2.78 -13.34
C GLN A 95 -11.47 3.27 -14.05
N HIS A 96 -10.67 4.09 -13.39
CA HIS A 96 -9.36 4.53 -13.91
C HIS A 96 -8.44 3.32 -14.18
N ALA A 97 -8.43 2.33 -13.28
CA ALA A 97 -7.65 1.12 -13.46
C ALA A 97 -8.12 0.33 -14.71
N ILE A 98 -9.44 0.17 -14.91
CA ILE A 98 -10.00 -0.50 -16.08
C ILE A 98 -9.61 0.24 -17.36
N GLU A 99 -9.76 1.57 -17.39
CA GLU A 99 -9.39 2.37 -18.56
C GLU A 99 -7.90 2.27 -18.87
N TRP A 100 -7.07 2.33 -17.84
CA TRP A 100 -5.62 2.23 -18.02
C TRP A 100 -5.18 0.88 -18.60
N VAL A 101 -5.92 -0.20 -18.29
CA VAL A 101 -5.54 -1.53 -18.78
C VAL A 101 -6.14 -1.88 -20.15
N LYS A 102 -7.10 -1.13 -20.67
CA LYS A 102 -7.67 -1.38 -22.00
C LYS A 102 -6.57 -1.45 -23.07
N GLY A 103 -6.61 -2.47 -23.92
CA GLY A 103 -5.66 -2.66 -25.02
C GLY A 103 -4.23 -3.02 -24.62
N ARG A 104 -3.93 -3.15 -23.31
CA ARG A 104 -2.61 -3.56 -22.83
C ARG A 104 -2.60 -5.04 -22.50
N VAL A 105 -1.55 -5.75 -22.91
CA VAL A 105 -1.41 -7.19 -22.71
C VAL A 105 -0.82 -7.49 -21.34
N CYS A 106 -1.37 -8.49 -20.67
CA CYS A 106 -0.89 -9.14 -19.48
C CYS A 106 -0.82 -8.26 -18.20
N ARG A 107 -1.59 -8.63 -17.20
CA ARG A 107 -1.60 -8.04 -15.85
C ARG A 107 -1.08 -9.05 -14.86
N LEU A 108 -0.38 -8.52 -13.91
CA LEU A 108 0.12 -9.31 -12.80
C LEU A 108 -0.71 -8.96 -11.58
N VAL A 109 -1.25 -9.98 -10.93
CA VAL A 109 -2.03 -9.84 -9.70
C VAL A 109 -1.30 -10.55 -8.58
N ASP A 110 -1.13 -9.87 -7.45
CA ASP A 110 -0.54 -10.46 -6.25
C ASP A 110 -1.24 -9.97 -4.99
N GLY A 111 -1.36 -10.87 -4.01
CA GLY A 111 -1.89 -10.57 -2.69
C GLY A 111 -0.75 -10.27 -1.71
N THR A 112 -0.94 -9.30 -0.84
CA THR A 112 0.03 -9.00 0.21
C THR A 112 -0.64 -8.84 1.55
N ILE A 113 -0.01 -9.38 2.62
CA ILE A 113 -0.43 -9.16 3.99
C ILE A 113 0.35 -7.99 4.60
N ARG A 114 -0.35 -7.21 5.40
CA ARG A 114 0.20 -6.13 6.21
C ARG A 114 -0.04 -6.46 7.67
N PRO A 115 1.01 -6.78 8.42
CA PRO A 115 0.90 -7.15 9.82
C PRO A 115 0.30 -6.03 10.67
N CYS A 116 -0.39 -6.42 11.72
CA CYS A 116 -0.84 -5.50 12.78
C CYS A 116 -0.83 -6.23 14.12
N TRP A 117 -0.91 -5.47 15.18
CA TRP A 117 -1.08 -6.06 16.51
C TRP A 117 -2.39 -6.86 16.59
N PRO A 118 -2.43 -7.92 17.39
CA PRO A 118 -3.64 -8.68 17.60
C PRO A 118 -4.66 -7.83 18.36
N TYR A 119 -5.72 -7.43 17.66
CA TYR A 119 -6.85 -6.73 18.29
C TYR A 119 -7.84 -7.76 18.78
N ALA A 120 -8.05 -7.85 20.10
CA ALA A 120 -8.85 -8.92 20.74
C ALA A 120 -10.28 -9.06 20.18
N ARG A 121 -10.85 -7.98 19.66
CA ARG A 121 -12.23 -7.97 19.09
C ARG A 121 -12.26 -8.27 17.58
N HIS A 122 -11.13 -8.57 16.97
CA HIS A 122 -10.98 -8.74 15.52
C HIS A 122 -10.27 -10.05 15.15
N PRO A 123 -10.84 -11.22 15.50
CA PRO A 123 -10.24 -12.54 15.18
C PRO A 123 -10.16 -12.79 13.68
N GLU A 124 -10.95 -12.10 12.86
CA GLU A 124 -10.93 -12.18 11.40
C GLU A 124 -9.62 -11.68 10.78
N LEU A 125 -8.80 -10.95 11.53
CA LEU A 125 -7.50 -10.46 11.06
C LEU A 125 -6.42 -11.56 11.09
N TRP A 126 -6.67 -12.68 11.76
CA TRP A 126 -5.70 -13.77 11.80
C TRP A 126 -5.59 -14.50 10.46
N SER A 127 -4.42 -14.44 9.85
CA SER A 127 -4.10 -15.15 8.61
C SER A 127 -3.40 -16.48 8.90
N ARG A 128 -4.09 -17.60 8.67
CA ARG A 128 -3.47 -18.93 8.78
C ARG A 128 -2.35 -19.14 7.77
N LYS A 129 -2.48 -18.59 6.56
CA LYS A 129 -1.47 -18.68 5.49
C LYS A 129 -0.14 -18.07 5.92
N HIS A 130 -0.18 -16.97 6.65
CA HIS A 130 1.00 -16.18 7.01
C HIS A 130 1.40 -16.31 8.49
N GLY A 131 0.60 -17.00 9.32
CA GLY A 131 0.85 -17.16 10.75
C GLY A 131 0.91 -15.84 11.52
N THR A 132 0.17 -14.81 11.06
CA THR A 132 0.18 -13.47 11.66
C THR A 132 -1.18 -12.81 11.59
N THR A 133 -1.42 -11.86 12.49
CA THR A 133 -2.57 -10.95 12.43
C THR A 133 -2.27 -9.82 11.44
N GLY A 134 -3.24 -9.47 10.61
CA GLY A 134 -3.03 -8.38 9.65
C GLY A 134 -4.20 -8.18 8.69
N PHE A 135 -3.98 -7.30 7.73
CA PHE A 135 -4.90 -7.04 6.64
C PHE A 135 -4.27 -7.50 5.33
N CYS A 136 -5.03 -8.04 4.41
CA CYS A 136 -4.56 -8.31 3.07
C CYS A 136 -5.04 -7.23 2.08
N ALA A 137 -4.29 -7.03 1.00
CA ALA A 137 -4.71 -6.28 -0.15
C ALA A 137 -4.20 -6.93 -1.43
N GLN A 138 -4.88 -6.60 -2.52
CA GLN A 138 -4.54 -7.04 -3.86
C GLN A 138 -3.84 -5.91 -4.59
N LEU A 139 -2.77 -6.23 -5.30
CA LEU A 139 -2.07 -5.32 -6.18
C LEU A 139 -2.22 -5.79 -7.63
N VAL A 140 -2.48 -4.85 -8.52
CA VAL A 140 -2.49 -5.09 -9.97
C VAL A 140 -1.39 -4.26 -10.61
N SER A 141 -0.56 -4.89 -11.43
CA SER A 141 0.49 -4.20 -12.19
C SER A 141 0.50 -4.62 -13.65
N LEU A 142 1.16 -3.81 -14.48
CA LEU A 142 1.58 -4.20 -15.82
C LEU A 142 2.93 -4.95 -15.75
N LEU A 143 3.30 -5.64 -16.82
CA LEU A 143 4.61 -6.32 -16.96
C LEU A 143 5.80 -5.40 -16.77
N GLY A 144 5.66 -4.10 -17.07
CA GLY A 144 6.70 -3.08 -16.87
C GLY A 144 6.84 -2.57 -15.42
N CYS A 145 6.31 -3.25 -14.42
CA CYS A 145 6.30 -2.84 -13.00
C CYS A 145 5.46 -1.61 -12.68
N SER A 146 4.63 -1.10 -13.61
CA SER A 146 3.74 0.02 -13.32
C SER A 146 2.57 -0.44 -12.45
N ALA A 147 2.39 0.20 -11.29
CA ALA A 147 1.24 -0.05 -10.42
C ALA A 147 -0.03 0.49 -11.09
N VAL A 148 -1.03 -0.37 -11.24
CA VAL A 148 -2.33 -0.03 -11.82
C VAL A 148 -3.36 0.21 -10.73
N TYR A 149 -3.38 -0.67 -9.73
CA TYR A 149 -4.39 -0.65 -8.70
C TYR A 149 -3.88 -1.30 -7.41
N VAL A 150 -4.31 -0.77 -6.30
CA VAL A 150 -4.14 -1.38 -4.97
C VAL A 150 -5.48 -1.34 -4.26
N SER A 151 -6.01 -2.50 -3.88
CA SER A 151 -7.33 -2.62 -3.27
C SER A 151 -7.38 -2.00 -1.87
N ASP A 152 -8.59 -1.75 -1.38
CA ASP A 152 -8.81 -1.51 0.03
C ASP A 152 -8.38 -2.71 0.88
N PRO A 153 -8.12 -2.50 2.18
CA PRO A 153 -7.71 -3.56 3.07
C PRO A 153 -8.86 -4.52 3.34
N LEU A 154 -8.57 -5.81 3.28
CA LEU A 154 -9.46 -6.90 3.65
C LEU A 154 -8.94 -7.58 4.92
N PRO A 155 -9.79 -8.29 5.69
CA PRO A 155 -9.34 -9.09 6.82
C PRO A 155 -8.29 -10.12 6.43
N GLY A 156 -7.28 -10.34 7.28
CA GLY A 156 -6.14 -11.24 7.01
C GLY A 156 -6.52 -12.71 6.77
N LYS A 157 -7.70 -13.16 7.24
CA LYS A 157 -8.24 -14.48 6.94
C LYS A 157 -8.70 -14.66 5.50
N THR A 158 -8.84 -13.57 4.73
CA THR A 158 -9.36 -13.61 3.35
C THR A 158 -8.35 -14.26 2.42
N HIS A 159 -8.73 -15.36 1.77
CA HIS A 159 -7.89 -16.04 0.79
C HIS A 159 -7.82 -15.25 -0.52
N ASP A 160 -6.73 -15.41 -1.27
CA ASP A 160 -6.46 -14.65 -2.50
C ASP A 160 -7.60 -14.76 -3.52
N ALA A 161 -8.17 -15.96 -3.75
CA ALA A 161 -9.30 -16.17 -4.65
C ALA A 161 -10.57 -15.42 -4.18
N LYS A 162 -10.83 -15.39 -2.86
CA LYS A 162 -11.95 -14.63 -2.30
C LYS A 162 -11.70 -13.13 -2.41
N ALA A 163 -10.49 -12.68 -2.07
CA ALA A 163 -10.09 -11.29 -2.22
C ALA A 163 -10.21 -10.81 -3.68
N PHE A 164 -9.89 -11.68 -4.64
CA PHE A 164 -10.05 -11.39 -6.08
C PHE A 164 -11.50 -11.08 -6.45
N THR A 165 -12.48 -11.81 -5.93
CA THR A 165 -13.91 -11.61 -6.23
C THR A 165 -14.53 -10.49 -5.39
N GLU A 166 -14.06 -10.25 -4.17
CA GLU A 166 -14.58 -9.21 -3.29
C GLU A 166 -14.04 -7.80 -3.59
N THR A 167 -12.97 -7.72 -4.39
CA THR A 167 -12.39 -6.44 -4.81
C THR A 167 -12.64 -6.18 -6.30
N PRO A 168 -12.46 -4.93 -6.77
CA PRO A 168 -12.53 -4.61 -8.20
C PRO A 168 -11.56 -5.36 -9.10
N VAL A 169 -10.59 -6.10 -8.54
CA VAL A 169 -9.54 -6.80 -9.29
C VAL A 169 -10.11 -7.77 -10.33
N ALA A 170 -11.18 -8.50 -10.01
CA ALA A 170 -11.85 -9.39 -10.96
C ALA A 170 -12.32 -8.62 -12.21
N LYS A 171 -12.97 -7.48 -12.03
CA LYS A 171 -13.44 -6.62 -13.12
C LYS A 171 -12.29 -6.03 -13.94
N ILE A 172 -11.19 -5.59 -13.26
CA ILE A 172 -10.00 -5.08 -13.94
C ILE A 172 -9.38 -6.16 -14.82
N VAL A 173 -9.28 -7.40 -14.32
CA VAL A 173 -8.75 -8.55 -15.06
C VAL A 173 -9.66 -8.90 -16.25
N GLU A 174 -10.97 -8.94 -16.06
CA GLU A 174 -11.96 -9.22 -17.12
C GLU A 174 -11.83 -8.25 -18.29
N HIS A 175 -11.85 -6.93 -18.03
CA HIS A 175 -11.74 -5.89 -19.06
C HIS A 175 -10.37 -5.82 -19.74
N SER A 176 -9.43 -6.55 -19.21
CA SER A 176 -8.06 -6.56 -19.69
C SER A 176 -7.68 -7.80 -20.51
N GLY A 177 -8.62 -8.73 -20.72
CA GLY A 177 -8.35 -9.98 -21.42
C GLY A 177 -7.54 -11.00 -20.61
N GLY A 178 -7.47 -10.85 -19.29
CA GLY A 178 -6.87 -11.81 -18.38
C GLY A 178 -5.71 -11.29 -17.54
N GLY A 179 -5.29 -12.10 -16.57
CA GLY A 179 -4.20 -11.81 -15.63
C GLY A 179 -3.35 -13.02 -15.28
N ILE A 180 -2.18 -12.78 -14.75
CA ILE A 180 -1.28 -13.81 -14.21
C ILE A 180 -1.21 -13.63 -12.69
N GLY A 181 -1.43 -14.69 -11.95
CA GLY A 181 -1.34 -14.72 -10.49
C GLY A 181 -0.57 -15.91 -9.96
N ASP A 182 -0.43 -15.98 -8.65
CA ASP A 182 0.14 -17.14 -7.97
C ASP A 182 -0.88 -18.29 -7.87
N LYS A 183 -0.48 -19.38 -7.22
CA LYS A 183 -1.34 -20.56 -7.00
C LYS A 183 -2.58 -20.26 -6.14
N GLY A 184 -2.62 -19.13 -5.45
CA GLY A 184 -3.77 -18.67 -4.65
C GLY A 184 -4.97 -18.27 -5.49
N TYR A 185 -4.74 -17.90 -6.75
CA TYR A 185 -5.77 -17.49 -7.72
C TYR A 185 -6.25 -18.63 -8.62
N GLN A 186 -5.88 -19.86 -8.34
CA GLN A 186 -6.29 -21.01 -9.15
C GLN A 186 -7.83 -21.16 -9.12
N GLY A 187 -8.44 -21.25 -10.31
CA GLY A 187 -9.90 -21.31 -10.48
C GLY A 187 -10.57 -19.93 -10.59
N CYS A 188 -9.85 -18.82 -10.41
CA CYS A 188 -10.40 -17.50 -10.69
C CYS A 188 -10.52 -17.27 -12.21
N GLN A 189 -11.68 -16.76 -12.64
CA GLN A 189 -11.94 -16.51 -14.05
C GLN A 189 -10.93 -15.51 -14.65
N GLY A 190 -10.41 -15.82 -15.82
CA GLY A 190 -9.44 -14.98 -16.53
C GLY A 190 -8.01 -15.02 -15.96
N MET A 191 -7.74 -15.83 -14.92
CA MET A 191 -6.42 -15.92 -14.31
C MET A 191 -5.60 -17.10 -14.84
N ILE A 192 -4.39 -16.83 -15.26
CA ILE A 192 -3.36 -17.83 -15.56
C ILE A 192 -2.51 -18.01 -14.30
N THR A 193 -2.42 -19.24 -13.81
CA THR A 193 -1.72 -19.57 -12.56
C THR A 193 -0.82 -20.79 -12.74
N PRO A 194 0.26 -20.91 -11.95
CA PRO A 194 1.06 -22.13 -11.94
C PRO A 194 0.22 -23.32 -11.49
N ARG A 195 0.44 -24.47 -12.12
CA ARG A 195 -0.18 -25.73 -11.72
C ARG A 195 0.33 -26.19 -10.35
N LYS A 196 -0.58 -26.63 -9.49
CA LYS A 196 -0.24 -27.21 -8.19
C LYS A 196 0.25 -28.65 -8.37
N LYS A 197 1.24 -29.07 -7.59
CA LYS A 197 1.66 -30.45 -7.50
C LYS A 197 0.48 -31.30 -6.97
N PRO A 198 0.15 -32.42 -7.62
CA PRO A 198 -0.86 -33.37 -7.11
C PRO A 198 -0.44 -33.93 -5.73
N PRO A 199 -1.38 -34.24 -4.83
CA PRO A 199 -1.07 -34.70 -3.47
C PRO A 199 -0.16 -35.94 -3.41
N ARG A 200 -0.23 -36.82 -4.42
CA ARG A 200 0.53 -38.10 -4.50
C ARG A 200 1.29 -38.29 -5.82
N GLY A 201 1.59 -37.20 -6.51
CA GLY A 201 2.26 -37.24 -7.82
C GLY A 201 3.32 -36.18 -7.97
N GLU A 202 3.94 -36.13 -9.12
CA GLU A 202 4.86 -35.07 -9.54
C GLU A 202 4.28 -34.29 -10.70
N LEU A 203 4.75 -33.08 -10.87
CA LEU A 203 4.43 -32.29 -12.06
C LEU A 203 5.14 -32.89 -13.27
N SER A 204 4.46 -32.91 -14.40
CA SER A 204 5.08 -33.29 -15.67
C SER A 204 6.22 -32.31 -16.00
N LYS A 205 7.14 -32.71 -16.87
CA LYS A 205 8.20 -31.82 -17.36
C LYS A 205 7.62 -30.57 -18.01
N THR A 206 6.58 -30.73 -18.81
CA THR A 206 5.85 -29.63 -19.47
C THR A 206 5.21 -28.68 -18.45
N ASP A 207 4.64 -29.20 -17.35
CA ASP A 207 4.04 -28.35 -16.30
C ASP A 207 5.11 -27.58 -15.54
N ASN A 208 6.27 -28.21 -15.28
CA ASN A 208 7.39 -27.52 -14.65
C ASN A 208 7.95 -26.39 -15.51
N GLU A 209 8.11 -26.61 -16.82
CA GLU A 209 8.53 -25.59 -17.77
C GLU A 209 7.52 -24.43 -17.88
N SER A 210 6.23 -24.75 -17.91
CA SER A 210 5.15 -23.76 -17.90
C SER A 210 5.14 -22.95 -16.61
N ASN A 211 5.30 -23.59 -15.45
CA ASN A 211 5.37 -22.94 -14.16
C ASN A 211 6.59 -22.00 -14.06
N ALA A 212 7.73 -22.41 -14.61
CA ALA A 212 8.93 -21.57 -14.66
C ALA A 212 8.71 -20.30 -15.51
N LYS A 213 8.05 -20.42 -16.68
CA LYS A 213 7.68 -19.27 -17.51
C LYS A 213 6.72 -18.32 -16.79
N ILE A 214 5.69 -18.85 -16.13
CA ILE A 214 4.74 -18.04 -15.36
C ILE A 214 5.46 -17.32 -14.21
N SER A 215 6.37 -18.01 -13.51
CA SER A 215 7.16 -17.39 -12.42
C SER A 215 8.05 -16.26 -12.94
N ALA A 216 8.70 -16.45 -14.07
CA ALA A 216 9.51 -15.40 -14.71
C ALA A 216 8.68 -14.17 -15.08
N LEU A 217 7.46 -14.36 -15.63
CA LEU A 217 6.54 -13.28 -15.95
C LEU A 217 6.03 -12.54 -14.70
N ARG A 218 6.01 -13.19 -13.53
CA ARG A 218 5.56 -12.59 -12.26
C ARG A 218 6.64 -11.77 -11.55
N ALA A 219 7.90 -11.89 -11.89
CA ALA A 219 8.99 -11.15 -11.24
C ALA A 219 8.74 -9.61 -11.16
N PRO A 220 8.13 -8.94 -12.15
CA PRO A 220 7.80 -7.52 -12.02
C PRO A 220 6.82 -7.18 -10.89
N VAL A 221 5.78 -8.00 -10.64
CA VAL A 221 4.84 -7.70 -9.56
C VAL A 221 5.48 -7.93 -8.19
N GLU A 222 6.38 -8.88 -8.07
CA GLU A 222 7.13 -9.10 -6.83
C GLU A 222 8.01 -7.89 -6.50
N ARG A 223 8.65 -7.27 -7.50
CA ARG A 223 9.37 -6.00 -7.33
C ARG A 223 8.44 -4.85 -6.94
N LEU A 224 7.25 -4.79 -7.53
CA LEU A 224 6.26 -3.77 -7.16
C LEU A 224 5.78 -3.97 -5.71
N VAL A 225 5.49 -5.20 -5.30
CA VAL A 225 5.14 -5.53 -3.90
C VAL A 225 6.28 -5.14 -2.95
N ALA A 226 7.54 -5.40 -3.32
CA ALA A 226 8.70 -4.98 -2.53
C ALA A 226 8.78 -3.45 -2.43
N HIS A 227 8.53 -2.74 -3.53
CA HIS A 227 8.46 -1.27 -3.53
C HIS A 227 7.31 -0.75 -2.67
N PHE A 228 6.10 -1.33 -2.78
CA PHE A 228 4.97 -0.99 -1.92
C PHE A 228 5.30 -1.21 -0.43
N LYS A 229 5.89 -2.35 -0.09
CA LYS A 229 6.34 -2.69 1.26
C LYS A 229 7.54 -1.87 1.75
N SER A 230 8.21 -1.12 0.89
CA SER A 230 9.22 -0.16 1.33
C SER A 230 8.63 0.97 2.17
N TRP A 231 7.33 1.23 2.06
CA TRP A 231 6.53 1.93 3.05
C TRP A 231 6.26 0.96 4.21
N ARG A 232 7.08 1.04 5.25
CA ARG A 232 7.14 0.01 6.32
C ARG A 232 5.85 -0.13 7.11
N ILE A 233 4.95 0.85 7.05
CA ILE A 233 3.60 0.71 7.59
C ILE A 233 2.80 -0.42 6.90
N PHE A 234 3.19 -0.84 5.69
CA PHE A 234 2.65 -2.00 4.99
C PHE A 234 3.42 -3.30 5.22
N HIS A 235 4.51 -3.26 5.98
CA HIS A 235 5.41 -4.40 6.14
C HIS A 235 5.65 -4.80 7.59
N THR A 236 5.54 -3.88 8.52
CA THR A 236 5.74 -4.11 9.95
C THR A 236 4.43 -3.90 10.71
N ASP A 237 4.36 -4.40 11.94
CA ASP A 237 3.14 -4.36 12.74
C ASP A 237 2.58 -2.95 12.91
N TYR A 238 1.33 -2.74 12.48
CA TYR A 238 0.60 -1.54 12.80
C TYR A 238 0.19 -1.56 14.28
N ARG A 239 0.60 -0.55 15.04
CA ARG A 239 0.52 -0.55 16.52
C ARG A 239 -0.48 0.43 17.10
N ARG A 240 -1.06 1.33 16.28
CA ARG A 240 -2.07 2.28 16.73
C ARG A 240 -3.45 1.62 16.81
N PRO A 241 -4.45 2.29 17.44
CA PRO A 241 -5.80 1.74 17.53
C PRO A 241 -6.38 1.32 16.18
N TYR A 242 -7.12 0.21 16.18
CA TYR A 242 -7.75 -0.37 14.98
C TYR A 242 -8.49 0.67 14.12
N ALA A 243 -9.28 1.55 14.77
CA ALA A 243 -10.07 2.58 14.08
C ALA A 243 -9.22 3.55 13.24
N THR A 244 -7.93 3.69 13.53
CA THR A 244 -7.03 4.59 12.78
C THR A 244 -6.31 3.91 11.62
N TYR A 245 -6.50 2.59 11.46
CA TYR A 245 -5.78 1.82 10.44
C TYR A 245 -6.14 2.24 9.02
N GLN A 246 -7.44 2.39 8.72
CA GLN A 246 -7.91 2.76 7.38
C GLN A 246 -7.32 4.09 6.91
N GLU A 247 -7.29 5.09 7.79
CA GLU A 247 -6.71 6.41 7.46
C GLU A 247 -5.21 6.32 7.18
N ALA A 248 -4.48 5.60 8.02
CA ALA A 248 -3.05 5.41 7.83
C ALA A 248 -2.74 4.62 6.55
N TYR A 249 -3.56 3.61 6.26
CA TYR A 249 -3.48 2.84 5.02
C TYR A 249 -3.69 3.73 3.79
N ASP A 250 -4.77 4.49 3.76
CA ASP A 250 -5.12 5.34 2.62
C ASP A 250 -4.09 6.45 2.41
N ALA A 251 -3.60 7.06 3.48
CA ALA A 251 -2.55 8.07 3.41
C ALA A 251 -1.23 7.49 2.83
N ALA A 252 -0.83 6.31 3.29
CA ALA A 252 0.38 5.66 2.80
C ALA A 252 0.20 5.15 1.35
N ARG A 253 -0.99 4.67 0.98
CA ARG A 253 -1.34 4.30 -0.40
C ARG A 253 -1.30 5.53 -1.32
N GLY A 254 -1.82 6.66 -0.86
CA GLY A 254 -1.72 7.94 -1.57
C GLY A 254 -0.27 8.37 -1.77
N LEU A 255 0.57 8.30 -0.74
CA LEU A 255 2.01 8.61 -0.83
C LEU A 255 2.74 7.65 -1.79
N PHE A 256 2.39 6.37 -1.79
CA PHE A 256 2.97 5.41 -2.73
C PHE A 256 2.67 5.80 -4.18
N PHE A 257 1.40 6.03 -4.53
CA PHE A 257 1.02 6.44 -5.88
C PHE A 257 1.60 7.81 -6.25
N PHE A 258 1.51 8.77 -5.36
CA PHE A 258 2.11 10.10 -5.56
C PHE A 258 3.61 10.01 -5.86
N SER A 259 4.34 9.15 -5.16
CA SER A 259 5.79 8.97 -5.36
C SER A 259 6.18 8.40 -6.72
N ILE A 260 5.27 7.70 -7.40
CA ILE A 260 5.52 7.05 -8.69
C ILE A 260 4.83 7.71 -9.88
N ILE A 261 3.84 8.57 -9.65
CA ILE A 261 3.07 9.24 -10.71
C ILE A 261 3.53 10.70 -10.87
N TRP A 262 3.64 11.43 -9.77
CA TRP A 262 3.93 12.85 -9.82
C TRP A 262 5.40 13.12 -10.20
N GLY A 263 5.61 13.97 -11.22
CA GLY A 263 6.94 14.36 -11.66
C GLY A 263 7.58 13.46 -12.71
N PHE A 264 6.82 12.52 -13.29
CA PHE A 264 7.22 11.68 -14.43
C PHE A 264 6.46 12.03 -15.73
N GLU A 265 5.81 13.22 -15.77
CA GLU A 265 5.23 13.79 -17.00
C GLU A 265 6.25 14.58 -17.81
#